data_0bf45255ca69133118751d8f50b94bc6
#
_entry.id   0bf45255ca69133118751d8f50b94bc6
#
_cell.length_a   1.000
_cell.length_b   1.000
_cell.length_c   1.000
_cell.angle_alpha   90.00
_cell.angle_beta   90.00
_cell.angle_gamma   90.00
#
_symmetry.space_group_name_H-M   'P 1'
#
loop_
_entity.id
_entity.type
_entity.pdbx_description
1 polymer ?
#
loop_
_entity_poly.entity_id
_entity_poly.type
_entity_poly.pdbx_seq_one_letter_code
_entity_poly.pdbx_strand_id
1 'polypeptide(L)'
;MNTPAPRRDSFLGRPVGAARCRRAIAPALALALAAGCGAPRPTPQPPVFYPPAPEAPRIQFLCSLNSSADVTPTPGAFARFLLGDDRLRSATRLVRPYGLAFWEHRLYVCDSGSRQGVVFDFALRECRTFGREGLFRFGQPINISVGPDGEKYVTDTVRGQIVVFDRDDKPLRALGRPGELKPCDAVWHQGELYVADLKSNSIQVLDPQSGRVRRQIGASGSGLGQFAQPTNLAFGPDGLLYVSDTLNARVQVLEPSGQVVRSVGTLGRGLGQMVRPKGIAVDRQSRLYVCDAAAEVVQVFDAEGRLLMFLGGPGPGRGTLALPAKVAISYTGIEHFVGHAAPGFQIEYLLFVGNQLGPDKINVYGFGANKGGAPAAPAPAGPAGPPPVQVPR
;
A
#
# COMPACT_ATOMS: atom_id res chain seq x y z
N MET A 1 55.64 -53.34 4.65
CA MET A 1 55.57 -54.54 3.72
C MET A 1 55.13 -53.96 2.39
N ASN A 2 56.13 -53.70 1.63
CA ASN A 2 56.42 -54.18 0.27
C ASN A 2 55.49 -53.73 -0.86
N THR A 3 56.04 -52.74 -1.56
CA THR A 3 55.96 -52.52 -3.05
C THR A 3 56.07 -53.82 -3.88
N PRO A 4 55.87 -53.86 -5.26
CA PRO A 4 56.38 -52.85 -6.20
C PRO A 4 55.54 -52.70 -7.52
N ALA A 5 55.95 -51.68 -8.30
CA ALA A 5 55.66 -51.51 -9.73
C ALA A 5 56.54 -52.48 -10.60
N PRO A 6 56.26 -52.67 -11.92
CA PRO A 6 57.24 -52.22 -12.93
C PRO A 6 56.62 -51.61 -14.21
N ARG A 7 57.29 -50.63 -14.77
CA ARG A 7 58.23 -50.47 -15.87
C ARG A 7 57.73 -50.80 -17.28
N ARG A 8 57.73 -49.71 -18.11
CA ARG A 8 58.39 -49.44 -19.41
C ARG A 8 58.17 -50.45 -20.56
N ASP A 9 57.77 -49.85 -21.73
CA ASP A 9 58.76 -49.81 -22.84
C ASP A 9 58.33 -48.75 -23.91
N SER A 10 59.37 -48.20 -24.46
CA SER A 10 59.50 -47.18 -25.49
C SER A 10 59.43 -47.76 -26.88
N PHE A 11 58.89 -47.08 -27.89
CA PHE A 11 59.38 -47.17 -29.27
C PHE A 11 59.35 -45.84 -29.98
N LEU A 12 60.50 -45.49 -30.48
CA LEU A 12 60.87 -44.37 -31.32
C LEU A 12 60.38 -44.53 -32.76
N GLY A 13 60.05 -43.45 -33.44
CA GLY A 13 59.95 -43.43 -34.86
C GLY A 13 59.73 -41.99 -35.38
N ARG A 14 60.76 -41.33 -35.84
CA ARG A 14 60.84 -40.08 -36.62
C ARG A 14 60.93 -40.39 -38.11
N PRO A 15 60.98 -39.32 -39.00
CA PRO A 15 60.04 -38.30 -39.42
C PRO A 15 59.90 -38.24 -40.96
N VAL A 16 58.93 -37.54 -41.53
CA VAL A 16 58.98 -36.99 -42.92
C VAL A 16 57.97 -35.87 -42.99
N GLY A 17 58.32 -34.67 -43.21
CA GLY A 17 58.66 -33.94 -44.37
C GLY A 17 57.60 -32.99 -44.79
N ALA A 18 57.82 -31.70 -44.51
CA ALA A 18 57.42 -30.43 -45.06
C ALA A 18 56.37 -30.32 -46.20
N ALA A 19 55.38 -29.48 -46.00
CA ALA A 19 54.98 -28.50 -47.01
C ALA A 19 54.26 -27.28 -46.35
N ARG A 20 54.94 -26.16 -46.38
CA ARG A 20 54.40 -24.86 -46.03
C ARG A 20 53.39 -24.43 -47.09
N CYS A 21 52.12 -24.32 -46.73
CA CYS A 21 51.15 -23.57 -47.50
C CYS A 21 50.67 -22.40 -46.64
N ARG A 22 51.27 -21.21 -46.83
CA ARG A 22 50.79 -19.96 -46.28
C ARG A 22 49.49 -19.62 -47.00
N ARG A 23 48.37 -19.80 -46.37
CA ARG A 23 47.11 -19.15 -46.72
C ARG A 23 46.87 -18.01 -45.71
N ALA A 24 46.94 -16.82 -46.21
CA ALA A 24 46.53 -15.62 -45.51
C ALA A 24 45.04 -15.72 -45.19
N ILE A 25 44.74 -15.81 -43.89
CA ILE A 25 43.37 -15.67 -43.39
C ILE A 25 43.19 -14.21 -43.13
N ALA A 26 42.49 -13.53 -44.02
CA ALA A 26 41.92 -12.19 -43.74
C ALA A 26 40.87 -12.33 -42.65
N PRO A 27 40.86 -11.50 -41.61
CA PRO A 27 39.74 -11.49 -40.68
C PRO A 27 38.54 -10.84 -41.37
N ALA A 28 37.63 -11.66 -41.88
CA ALA A 28 36.29 -11.19 -42.20
C ALA A 28 35.64 -10.78 -40.90
N LEU A 29 35.69 -9.48 -40.61
CA LEU A 29 34.93 -8.84 -39.56
C LEU A 29 33.46 -8.95 -39.98
N ALA A 30 32.81 -10.05 -39.57
CA ALA A 30 31.38 -10.22 -39.69
C ALA A 30 30.71 -9.19 -38.81
N LEU A 31 30.30 -8.08 -39.41
CA LEU A 31 29.38 -7.14 -38.83
C LEU A 31 28.03 -7.85 -38.68
N ALA A 32 27.87 -8.62 -37.62
CA ALA A 32 26.57 -9.15 -37.19
C ALA A 32 25.76 -7.93 -36.76
N LEU A 33 25.02 -7.39 -37.72
CA LEU A 33 23.86 -6.56 -37.41
C LEU A 33 22.97 -7.37 -36.47
N ALA A 34 23.13 -7.16 -35.18
CA ALA A 34 22.18 -7.61 -34.19
C ALA A 34 20.85 -6.91 -34.51
N ALA A 35 20.04 -7.55 -35.35
CA ALA A 35 18.61 -7.32 -35.36
C ALA A 35 18.15 -7.65 -33.93
N GLY A 36 18.19 -6.65 -33.08
CA GLY A 36 17.63 -6.73 -31.75
C GLY A 36 16.16 -7.09 -31.94
N CYS A 37 15.80 -8.33 -31.68
CA CYS A 37 14.44 -8.71 -31.37
C CYS A 37 14.04 -7.87 -30.16
N GLY A 38 13.61 -6.65 -30.38
CA GLY A 38 12.97 -5.85 -29.35
C GLY A 38 11.78 -6.66 -28.84
N ALA A 39 11.83 -7.07 -27.58
CA ALA A 39 10.66 -7.66 -26.96
C ALA A 39 9.45 -6.79 -27.34
N PRO A 40 8.33 -7.39 -27.76
CA PRO A 40 7.15 -6.64 -28.16
C PRO A 40 6.81 -5.68 -27.02
N ARG A 41 6.70 -4.39 -27.32
CA ARG A 41 6.26 -3.40 -26.34
C ARG A 41 4.91 -3.88 -25.81
N PRO A 42 4.75 -4.01 -24.48
CA PRO A 42 3.46 -4.43 -23.94
C PRO A 42 2.40 -3.49 -24.46
N THR A 43 1.35 -4.05 -25.07
CA THR A 43 0.18 -3.29 -25.54
C THR A 43 -0.36 -2.48 -24.37
N PRO A 44 -0.58 -1.17 -24.52
CA PRO A 44 -1.17 -0.35 -23.47
C PRO A 44 -2.51 -0.95 -23.06
N GLN A 45 -2.61 -1.37 -21.81
CA GLN A 45 -3.87 -1.88 -21.30
C GLN A 45 -4.86 -0.72 -21.09
N PRO A 46 -6.17 -0.94 -21.35
CA PRO A 46 -7.15 0.12 -21.18
C PRO A 46 -7.17 0.63 -19.74
N PRO A 47 -7.42 1.94 -19.53
CA PRO A 47 -7.54 2.51 -18.20
C PRO A 47 -8.76 1.93 -17.46
N VAL A 48 -8.61 1.76 -16.13
CA VAL A 48 -9.70 1.28 -15.28
C VAL A 48 -10.28 2.49 -14.53
N PHE A 49 -11.58 2.71 -14.69
CA PHE A 49 -12.30 3.83 -14.10
C PHE A 49 -13.43 3.37 -13.17
N TYR A 50 -13.74 4.25 -12.20
CA TYR A 50 -14.84 4.11 -11.26
C TYR A 50 -15.64 5.41 -11.19
N PRO A 51 -16.97 5.39 -11.28
CA PRO A 51 -17.73 4.24 -11.77
C PRO A 51 -17.32 3.87 -13.19
N PRO A 52 -17.62 2.61 -13.65
CA PRO A 52 -17.38 2.22 -15.03
C PRO A 52 -18.35 2.92 -15.97
N ALA A 53 -18.00 2.99 -17.26
CA ALA A 53 -18.92 3.50 -18.28
C ALA A 53 -20.28 2.75 -18.21
N PRO A 54 -21.41 3.44 -18.50
CA PRO A 54 -21.52 4.74 -19.16
C PRO A 54 -21.44 5.96 -18.22
N GLU A 55 -21.29 5.77 -16.93
CA GLU A 55 -21.23 6.86 -15.96
C GLU A 55 -19.94 7.69 -16.12
N ALA A 56 -20.01 8.97 -15.76
CA ALA A 56 -18.85 9.84 -15.80
C ALA A 56 -17.80 9.38 -14.75
N PRO A 57 -16.57 9.04 -15.17
CA PRO A 57 -15.57 8.54 -14.26
C PRO A 57 -15.11 9.60 -13.27
N ARG A 58 -14.96 9.20 -12.01
CA ARG A 58 -14.49 10.06 -10.92
C ARG A 58 -13.16 9.58 -10.33
N ILE A 59 -12.87 8.29 -10.47
CA ILE A 59 -11.64 7.68 -9.97
C ILE A 59 -11.03 6.84 -11.07
N GLN A 60 -9.71 6.99 -11.27
CA GLN A 60 -8.93 6.14 -12.17
C GLN A 60 -7.91 5.34 -11.36
N PHE A 61 -7.80 4.02 -11.62
CA PHE A 61 -6.64 3.25 -11.18
C PHE A 61 -5.40 3.68 -11.97
N LEU A 62 -4.33 4.02 -11.27
CA LEU A 62 -3.09 4.52 -11.87
C LEU A 62 -2.02 3.41 -11.96
N CYS A 63 -1.60 2.89 -10.82
CA CYS A 63 -0.56 1.87 -10.72
C CYS A 63 -0.64 1.10 -9.39
N SER A 64 0.22 0.09 -9.25
CA SER A 64 0.43 -0.62 -7.98
C SER A 64 1.89 -0.47 -7.53
N LEU A 65 2.12 -0.43 -6.22
CA LEU A 65 3.42 -0.40 -5.58
C LEU A 65 3.59 -1.68 -4.75
N ASN A 66 4.60 -2.48 -5.08
CA ASN A 66 4.80 -3.81 -4.49
C ASN A 66 6.19 -3.96 -3.84
N SER A 67 7.14 -3.14 -4.31
CA SER A 67 8.54 -3.23 -3.93
C SER A 67 9.29 -1.92 -4.16
N SER A 68 10.52 -1.86 -3.68
CA SER A 68 11.43 -0.73 -3.96
C SER A 68 11.67 -0.49 -5.45
N ALA A 69 11.54 -1.53 -6.29
CA ALA A 69 11.74 -1.40 -7.73
C ALA A 69 10.69 -0.51 -8.43
N ASP A 70 9.54 -0.30 -7.81
CA ASP A 70 8.46 0.51 -8.37
C ASP A 70 8.74 2.02 -8.26
N VAL A 71 9.73 2.40 -7.44
CA VAL A 71 10.15 3.80 -7.24
C VAL A 71 11.59 4.02 -7.64
N THR A 72 12.49 3.07 -7.32
CA THR A 72 13.92 3.18 -7.61
C THR A 72 14.19 2.97 -9.10
N PRO A 73 14.97 3.83 -9.78
CA PRO A 73 15.32 3.64 -11.18
C PRO A 73 16.02 2.31 -11.42
N THR A 74 15.61 1.60 -12.45
CA THR A 74 16.30 0.38 -12.88
C THR A 74 17.70 0.75 -13.38
N PRO A 75 18.79 0.17 -12.85
CA PRO A 75 20.14 0.43 -13.35
C PRO A 75 20.23 0.11 -14.84
N GLY A 76 20.89 0.97 -15.61
CA GLY A 76 21.16 0.72 -17.04
C GLY A 76 21.93 -0.60 -17.25
N ALA A 77 21.92 -1.12 -18.49
CA ALA A 77 22.58 -2.41 -18.83
C ALA A 77 24.06 -2.44 -18.43
N PHE A 78 24.78 -1.33 -18.61
CA PHE A 78 26.18 -1.21 -18.23
C PHE A 78 26.40 -1.22 -16.71
N ALA A 79 25.53 -0.54 -15.94
CA ALA A 79 25.58 -0.57 -14.49
C ALA A 79 25.22 -1.97 -13.93
N ARG A 80 24.31 -2.69 -14.58
CA ARG A 80 24.01 -4.09 -14.27
C ARG A 80 25.20 -5.01 -14.51
N PHE A 81 25.91 -4.80 -15.61
CA PHE A 81 27.11 -5.56 -15.93
C PHE A 81 28.24 -5.34 -14.89
N LEU A 82 28.46 -4.09 -14.44
CA LEU A 82 29.52 -3.77 -13.47
C LEU A 82 29.16 -4.15 -12.02
N LEU A 83 27.90 -4.00 -11.61
CA LEU A 83 27.46 -4.14 -10.23
C LEU A 83 26.81 -5.50 -9.93
N GLY A 84 26.60 -6.32 -10.97
CA GLY A 84 25.88 -7.59 -10.87
C GLY A 84 24.37 -7.40 -10.63
N ASP A 85 23.62 -8.49 -10.75
CA ASP A 85 22.16 -8.52 -10.52
C ASP A 85 21.76 -8.49 -9.03
N ASP A 86 22.72 -8.39 -8.10
CA ASP A 86 22.47 -8.51 -6.66
C ASP A 86 21.60 -7.38 -6.10
N ARG A 87 21.62 -6.17 -6.70
CA ARG A 87 20.72 -5.08 -6.30
C ARG A 87 19.25 -5.35 -6.65
N LEU A 88 18.99 -6.12 -7.71
CA LEU A 88 17.61 -6.55 -8.03
C LEU A 88 17.12 -7.65 -7.09
N ARG A 89 18.05 -8.45 -6.56
CA ARG A 89 17.75 -9.49 -5.56
C ARG A 89 17.51 -8.94 -4.17
N SER A 90 18.05 -7.76 -3.86
CA SER A 90 17.88 -7.08 -2.56
C SER A 90 16.67 -6.12 -2.52
N ALA A 91 15.80 -6.13 -3.51
CA ALA A 91 14.61 -5.28 -3.53
C ALA A 91 13.74 -5.53 -2.29
N THR A 92 13.46 -4.48 -1.53
CA THR A 92 12.51 -4.53 -0.42
C THR A 92 11.12 -4.77 -0.99
N ARG A 93 10.53 -5.93 -0.69
CA ARG A 93 9.17 -6.29 -1.10
C ARG A 93 8.21 -6.12 0.06
N LEU A 94 7.03 -5.59 -0.21
CA LEU A 94 5.94 -5.57 0.75
C LEU A 94 5.36 -6.97 0.91
N VAL A 95 5.14 -7.39 2.16
CA VAL A 95 4.61 -8.72 2.51
C VAL A 95 3.12 -8.61 2.87
N ARG A 96 2.80 -7.85 3.92
CA ARG A 96 1.45 -7.61 4.40
C ARG A 96 1.32 -6.16 4.87
N PRO A 97 1.22 -5.19 3.96
CA PRO A 97 1.03 -3.80 4.33
C PRO A 97 -0.32 -3.63 5.02
N TYR A 98 -0.35 -2.82 6.07
CA TYR A 98 -1.56 -2.47 6.78
C TYR A 98 -1.77 -0.96 6.78
N GLY A 99 -1.01 -0.21 7.58
CA GLY A 99 -1.12 1.23 7.72
C GLY A 99 -0.39 1.98 6.63
N LEU A 100 -1.01 3.04 6.14
CA LEU A 100 -0.47 3.93 5.11
C LEU A 100 -0.64 5.38 5.55
N ALA A 101 0.38 6.20 5.31
CA ALA A 101 0.30 7.65 5.39
C ALA A 101 1.14 8.28 4.28
N PHE A 102 0.61 9.29 3.60
CA PHE A 102 1.38 10.07 2.64
C PHE A 102 1.67 11.45 3.25
N TRP A 103 2.92 11.85 3.21
CA TRP A 103 3.34 13.14 3.72
C TRP A 103 4.45 13.71 2.83
N GLU A 104 4.27 14.95 2.39
CA GLU A 104 5.13 15.57 1.37
C GLU A 104 5.21 14.70 0.10
N HIS A 105 6.39 14.14 -0.21
CA HIS A 105 6.63 13.25 -1.36
C HIS A 105 6.85 11.80 -0.96
N ARG A 106 6.47 11.41 0.26
CA ARG A 106 6.78 10.10 0.85
C ARG A 106 5.52 9.33 1.21
N LEU A 107 5.47 8.08 0.77
CA LEU A 107 4.48 7.12 1.23
C LEU A 107 5.11 6.24 2.31
N TYR A 108 4.59 6.35 3.51
CA TYR A 108 4.94 5.54 4.66
C TYR A 108 4.03 4.34 4.74
N VAL A 109 4.59 3.17 4.95
CA VAL A 109 3.89 1.89 5.00
C VAL A 109 4.27 1.12 6.24
N CYS A 110 3.31 0.73 7.06
CA CYS A 110 3.50 -0.29 8.09
C CYS A 110 3.32 -1.66 7.47
N ASP A 111 4.41 -2.41 7.29
CA ASP A 111 4.34 -3.78 6.81
C ASP A 111 4.35 -4.76 8.01
N SER A 112 3.17 -5.18 8.41
CA SER A 112 2.97 -6.08 9.54
C SER A 112 3.54 -7.49 9.30
N GLY A 113 3.68 -7.89 8.03
CA GLY A 113 4.24 -9.18 7.64
C GLY A 113 5.76 -9.24 7.80
N SER A 114 6.45 -8.19 7.39
CA SER A 114 7.91 -8.07 7.55
C SER A 114 8.34 -7.39 8.85
N ARG A 115 7.38 -6.91 9.66
CA ARG A 115 7.58 -6.21 10.95
C ARG A 115 8.49 -4.99 10.83
N GLN A 116 8.27 -4.19 9.81
CA GLN A 116 9.06 -2.99 9.52
C GLN A 116 8.17 -1.88 8.96
N GLY A 117 8.68 -0.66 9.04
CA GLY A 117 8.19 0.45 8.24
C GLY A 117 8.94 0.51 6.91
N VAL A 118 8.24 0.84 5.85
CA VAL A 118 8.81 1.07 4.51
C VAL A 118 8.45 2.50 4.08
N VAL A 119 9.41 3.23 3.55
CA VAL A 119 9.22 4.57 3.00
C VAL A 119 9.55 4.55 1.53
N PHE A 120 8.58 4.88 0.70
CA PHE A 120 8.79 5.20 -0.71
C PHE A 120 8.93 6.72 -0.85
N ASP A 121 10.12 7.19 -1.14
CA ASP A 121 10.40 8.61 -1.39
C ASP A 121 10.38 8.85 -2.90
N PHE A 122 9.33 9.48 -3.39
CA PHE A 122 9.13 9.71 -4.82
C PHE A 122 9.98 10.86 -5.34
N ALA A 123 10.35 11.83 -4.50
CA ALA A 123 11.21 12.94 -4.89
C ALA A 123 12.66 12.47 -5.10
N LEU A 124 13.18 11.68 -4.18
CA LEU A 124 14.53 11.11 -4.27
C LEU A 124 14.57 9.83 -5.10
N ARG A 125 13.41 9.24 -5.42
CA ARG A 125 13.26 7.95 -6.10
C ARG A 125 13.99 6.83 -5.35
N GLU A 126 13.80 6.80 -4.05
CA GLU A 126 14.43 5.86 -3.13
C GLU A 126 13.39 5.11 -2.29
N CYS A 127 13.79 3.94 -1.81
CA CYS A 127 13.03 3.17 -0.85
C CYS A 127 13.93 2.80 0.32
N ARG A 128 13.46 3.06 1.53
CA ARG A 128 14.17 2.72 2.76
C ARG A 128 13.24 2.08 3.78
N THR A 129 13.82 1.44 4.78
CA THR A 129 13.09 0.80 5.88
C THR A 129 13.45 1.45 7.21
N PHE A 130 12.52 1.41 8.17
CA PHE A 130 12.72 1.91 9.52
C PHE A 130 12.08 0.98 10.56
N GLY A 131 12.43 1.16 11.83
CA GLY A 131 11.88 0.37 12.94
C GLY A 131 12.34 -1.09 12.99
N ARG A 132 13.46 -1.45 12.32
CA ARG A 132 14.00 -2.81 12.29
C ARG A 132 14.93 -3.14 13.46
N GLU A 133 15.56 -2.13 14.04
CA GLU A 133 16.66 -2.30 14.99
C GLU A 133 16.54 -1.36 16.18
N GLY A 134 17.35 -1.60 17.22
CA GLY A 134 17.45 -0.76 18.40
C GLY A 134 16.26 -0.88 19.36
N LEU A 135 16.20 0.07 20.29
CA LEU A 135 15.21 0.12 21.37
C LEU A 135 13.77 0.20 20.84
N PHE A 136 13.59 0.82 19.67
CA PHE A 136 12.28 1.03 19.03
C PHE A 136 11.98 0.04 17.90
N ARG A 137 12.65 -1.12 17.90
CA ARG A 137 12.35 -2.21 16.96
C ARG A 137 10.88 -2.61 17.07
N PHE A 138 10.21 -2.69 15.92
CA PHE A 138 8.82 -3.09 15.85
C PHE A 138 8.61 -4.57 16.19
N GLY A 139 7.57 -4.82 16.99
CA GLY A 139 7.02 -6.15 17.21
C GLY A 139 5.98 -6.51 16.15
N GLN A 140 4.99 -5.64 15.97
CA GLN A 140 3.98 -5.72 14.92
C GLN A 140 3.42 -4.33 14.63
N PRO A 141 4.05 -3.56 13.71
CA PRO A 141 3.53 -2.27 13.32
C PRO A 141 2.22 -2.46 12.55
N ILE A 142 1.18 -1.74 12.96
CA ILE A 142 -0.15 -1.83 12.36
C ILE A 142 -0.45 -0.59 11.54
N ASN A 143 -0.46 0.58 12.18
CA ASN A 143 -0.86 1.81 11.52
C ASN A 143 0.16 2.92 11.72
N ILE A 144 0.10 3.90 10.83
CA ILE A 144 0.94 5.09 10.88
C ILE A 144 0.11 6.31 10.53
N SER A 145 0.29 7.38 11.28
CA SER A 145 -0.20 8.71 10.97
C SER A 145 0.92 9.74 11.07
N VAL A 146 0.72 10.89 10.47
CA VAL A 146 1.69 11.99 10.52
C VAL A 146 1.02 13.20 11.15
N GLY A 147 1.66 13.75 12.17
CA GLY A 147 1.25 14.99 12.82
C GLY A 147 1.68 16.24 12.03
N PRO A 148 1.26 17.43 12.48
CA PRO A 148 1.48 18.69 11.76
C PRO A 148 2.96 19.02 11.56
N ASP A 149 3.81 18.66 12.52
CA ASP A 149 5.25 18.92 12.50
C ASP A 149 6.05 17.82 11.78
N GLY A 150 5.35 16.88 11.16
CA GLY A 150 5.96 15.73 10.48
C GLY A 150 6.39 14.60 11.41
N GLU A 151 6.01 14.61 12.70
CA GLU A 151 6.16 13.45 13.58
C GLU A 151 5.27 12.29 13.09
N LYS A 152 5.83 11.09 13.08
CA LYS A 152 5.09 9.88 12.70
C LYS A 152 4.73 9.09 13.96
N TYR A 153 3.48 8.74 14.10
CA TYR A 153 2.94 7.94 15.18
C TYR A 153 2.64 6.54 14.65
N VAL A 154 3.47 5.57 15.01
CA VAL A 154 3.33 4.16 14.57
C VAL A 154 2.77 3.34 15.71
N THR A 155 1.59 2.76 15.53
CA THR A 155 1.01 1.83 16.50
C THR A 155 1.62 0.45 16.37
N ASP A 156 2.05 -0.12 17.49
CA ASP A 156 2.59 -1.47 17.55
C ASP A 156 1.80 -2.31 18.57
N THR A 157 0.98 -3.22 18.04
CA THR A 157 0.06 -4.02 18.87
C THR A 157 0.76 -5.08 19.73
N VAL A 158 1.95 -5.54 19.33
CA VAL A 158 2.75 -6.50 20.11
C VAL A 158 3.52 -5.78 21.22
N ARG A 159 4.06 -4.60 20.93
CA ARG A 159 4.67 -3.76 21.97
C ARG A 159 3.64 -3.19 22.93
N GLY A 160 2.39 -3.02 22.48
CA GLY A 160 1.34 -2.32 23.22
C GLY A 160 1.66 -0.82 23.38
N GLN A 161 2.33 -0.21 22.40
CA GLN A 161 2.84 1.15 22.45
C GLN A 161 2.66 1.85 21.10
N ILE A 162 2.72 3.18 21.12
CA ILE A 162 2.87 4.00 19.92
C ILE A 162 4.32 4.46 19.86
N VAL A 163 5.05 4.10 18.81
CA VAL A 163 6.43 4.55 18.57
C VAL A 163 6.39 5.84 17.75
N VAL A 164 7.03 6.88 18.25
CA VAL A 164 7.06 8.19 17.62
C VAL A 164 8.42 8.40 16.96
N PHE A 165 8.38 8.82 15.70
CA PHE A 165 9.55 9.21 14.91
C PHE A 165 9.48 10.71 14.60
N ASP A 166 10.63 11.36 14.49
CA ASP A 166 10.70 12.76 14.09
C ASP A 166 10.45 12.96 12.59
N ARG A 167 10.56 14.20 12.13
CA ARG A 167 10.42 14.58 10.73
C ARG A 167 11.40 13.83 9.81
N ASP A 168 12.60 13.52 10.30
CA ASP A 168 13.66 12.84 9.55
C ASP A 168 13.64 11.31 9.72
N ASP A 169 12.54 10.77 10.27
CA ASP A 169 12.29 9.34 10.52
C ASP A 169 13.25 8.71 11.55
N LYS A 170 13.83 9.54 12.44
CA LYS A 170 14.59 9.05 13.58
C LYS A 170 13.66 8.75 14.75
N PRO A 171 13.85 7.64 15.46
CA PRO A 171 12.99 7.30 16.59
C PRO A 171 13.23 8.29 17.75
N LEU A 172 12.13 8.84 18.29
CA LEU A 172 12.16 9.82 19.38
C LEU A 172 11.80 9.19 20.73
N ARG A 173 10.62 8.55 20.79
CA ARG A 173 10.01 8.04 22.03
C ARG A 173 8.99 6.97 21.74
N ALA A 174 8.58 6.26 22.78
CA ALA A 174 7.39 5.39 22.75
C ALA A 174 6.38 5.89 23.78
N LEU A 175 5.10 5.95 23.37
CA LEU A 175 3.98 6.36 24.22
C LEU A 175 3.21 5.15 24.72
N GLY A 176 2.74 5.22 25.96
CA GLY A 176 2.10 4.11 26.67
C GLY A 176 3.11 3.15 27.30
N ARG A 177 2.67 2.42 28.34
CA ARG A 177 3.47 1.37 28.98
C ARG A 177 3.25 0.05 28.23
N PRO A 178 4.28 -0.81 28.13
CA PRO A 178 4.12 -2.14 27.52
C PRO A 178 2.93 -2.90 28.15
N GLY A 179 2.01 -3.37 27.30
CA GLY A 179 0.82 -4.11 27.73
C GLY A 179 -0.32 -3.28 28.34
N GLU A 180 -0.16 -1.98 28.51
CA GLU A 180 -1.24 -1.08 28.95
C GLU A 180 -2.31 -0.92 27.89
N LEU A 181 -1.92 -0.73 26.64
CA LEU A 181 -2.76 -0.58 25.46
C LEU A 181 -2.60 -1.77 24.49
N LYS A 182 -3.53 -1.88 23.56
CA LYS A 182 -3.38 -2.64 22.31
C LYS A 182 -3.75 -1.73 21.15
N PRO A 183 -2.87 -0.74 20.84
CA PRO A 183 -3.20 0.32 19.91
C PRO A 183 -3.26 -0.21 18.47
N CYS A 184 -4.36 0.08 17.77
CA CYS A 184 -4.55 -0.30 16.37
C CYS A 184 -4.35 0.89 15.44
N ASP A 185 -4.82 2.08 15.79
CA ASP A 185 -4.57 3.33 15.08
C ASP A 185 -4.33 4.46 16.07
N ALA A 186 -3.61 5.50 15.63
CA ALA A 186 -3.37 6.69 16.41
C ALA A 186 -3.36 7.91 15.48
N VAL A 187 -4.16 8.93 15.78
CA VAL A 187 -4.27 10.14 14.96
C VAL A 187 -4.13 11.39 15.84
N TRP A 188 -3.23 12.27 15.45
CA TRP A 188 -3.05 13.56 16.10
C TRP A 188 -4.18 14.54 15.70
N HIS A 189 -4.75 15.22 16.66
CA HIS A 189 -5.72 16.30 16.42
C HIS A 189 -5.67 17.35 17.52
N GLN A 190 -5.46 18.61 17.17
CA GLN A 190 -5.51 19.77 18.08
C GLN A 190 -4.73 19.61 19.41
N GLY A 191 -3.50 19.06 19.33
CA GLY A 191 -2.63 18.89 20.50
C GLY A 191 -2.92 17.64 21.34
N GLU A 192 -3.74 16.73 20.83
CA GLU A 192 -4.07 15.47 21.46
C GLU A 192 -3.85 14.29 20.49
N LEU A 193 -3.53 13.12 21.02
CA LEU A 193 -3.37 11.88 20.27
C LEU A 193 -4.53 10.94 20.58
N TYR A 194 -5.41 10.73 19.60
CA TYR A 194 -6.53 9.79 19.69
C TYR A 194 -6.07 8.41 19.27
N VAL A 195 -6.29 7.40 20.10
CA VAL A 195 -5.78 6.05 19.90
C VAL A 195 -6.93 5.05 19.97
N ALA A 196 -7.14 4.30 18.88
CA ALA A 196 -8.05 3.16 18.87
C ALA A 196 -7.42 2.00 19.67
N ASP A 197 -7.98 1.69 20.83
CA ASP A 197 -7.46 0.65 21.71
C ASP A 197 -8.33 -0.61 21.68
N LEU A 198 -7.77 -1.68 21.13
CA LEU A 198 -8.44 -2.98 21.04
C LEU A 198 -8.55 -3.69 22.39
N LYS A 199 -7.78 -3.26 23.41
CA LYS A 199 -7.82 -3.88 24.73
C LYS A 199 -9.06 -3.45 25.52
N SER A 200 -9.37 -2.15 25.46
CA SER A 200 -10.54 -1.58 26.13
C SER A 200 -11.76 -1.45 25.23
N ASN A 201 -11.63 -1.72 23.93
CA ASN A 201 -12.64 -1.42 22.92
C ASN A 201 -13.15 0.03 23.03
N SER A 202 -12.23 0.98 23.09
CA SER A 202 -12.52 2.40 23.26
C SER A 202 -11.47 3.25 22.53
N ILE A 203 -11.66 4.54 22.52
CA ILE A 203 -10.67 5.50 22.04
C ILE A 203 -9.99 6.13 23.27
N GLN A 204 -8.69 5.93 23.40
CA GLN A 204 -7.89 6.58 24.44
C GLN A 204 -7.33 7.90 23.89
N VAL A 205 -7.54 9.00 24.61
CA VAL A 205 -6.98 10.29 24.22
C VAL A 205 -5.77 10.57 25.11
N LEU A 206 -4.61 10.64 24.47
CA LEU A 206 -3.32 10.76 25.13
C LEU A 206 -2.72 12.15 24.92
N ASP A 207 -1.92 12.54 25.89
CA ASP A 207 -0.95 13.60 25.70
C ASP A 207 0.16 13.11 24.74
N PRO A 208 0.43 13.78 23.62
CA PRO A 208 1.34 13.29 22.58
C PRO A 208 2.82 13.36 23.00
N GLN A 209 3.17 14.07 24.06
CA GLN A 209 4.55 14.17 24.56
C GLN A 209 4.83 13.12 25.62
N SER A 210 3.96 13.02 26.62
CA SER A 210 4.14 12.14 27.78
C SER A 210 3.51 10.74 27.61
N GLY A 211 2.56 10.58 26.68
CA GLY A 211 1.78 9.36 26.52
C GLY A 211 0.77 9.11 27.65
N ARG A 212 0.55 10.06 28.55
CA ARG A 212 -0.44 9.93 29.61
C ARG A 212 -1.85 9.99 29.01
N VAL A 213 -2.70 9.03 29.40
CA VAL A 213 -4.12 9.07 29.04
C VAL A 213 -4.77 10.24 29.76
N ARG A 214 -5.38 11.16 29.00
CA ARG A 214 -6.15 12.30 29.50
C ARG A 214 -7.60 11.93 29.73
N ARG A 215 -8.19 11.16 28.81
CA ARG A 215 -9.58 10.69 28.88
C ARG A 215 -9.80 9.48 27.95
N GLN A 216 -10.92 8.82 28.17
CA GLN A 216 -11.41 7.72 27.34
C GLN A 216 -12.73 8.15 26.69
N ILE A 217 -12.93 7.76 25.43
CA ILE A 217 -14.17 7.92 24.68
C ILE A 217 -14.74 6.54 24.39
N GLY A 218 -15.99 6.32 24.76
CA GLY A 218 -16.73 5.09 24.53
C GLY A 218 -16.34 3.95 25.46
N ALA A 219 -16.97 2.81 25.23
CA ALA A 219 -16.79 1.58 25.98
C ALA A 219 -17.07 0.37 25.06
N SER A 220 -16.78 -0.84 25.53
CA SER A 220 -17.12 -2.08 24.82
C SER A 220 -18.64 -2.26 24.69
N GLY A 221 -19.11 -2.57 23.48
CA GLY A 221 -20.52 -2.86 23.21
C GLY A 221 -20.95 -2.55 21.78
N SER A 222 -22.25 -2.60 21.52
CA SER A 222 -22.85 -2.38 20.20
C SER A 222 -23.77 -1.13 20.09
N GLY A 223 -24.06 -0.48 21.22
CA GLY A 223 -24.84 0.77 21.24
C GLY A 223 -24.09 1.94 20.60
N LEU A 224 -24.77 3.08 20.47
CA LEU A 224 -24.13 4.32 20.05
C LEU A 224 -23.12 4.76 21.14
N GLY A 225 -21.92 5.20 20.70
CA GLY A 225 -20.80 5.51 21.60
C GLY A 225 -20.13 4.29 22.23
N GLN A 226 -20.57 3.07 21.90
CA GLN A 226 -19.89 1.83 22.24
C GLN A 226 -19.20 1.25 21.02
N PHE A 227 -18.13 0.47 21.23
CA PHE A 227 -17.32 -0.09 20.15
C PHE A 227 -17.05 -1.59 20.33
N ALA A 228 -16.92 -2.29 19.22
CA ALA A 228 -16.43 -3.65 19.15
C ALA A 228 -15.27 -3.72 18.14
N GLN A 229 -14.05 -3.79 18.65
CA GLN A 229 -12.81 -3.69 17.88
C GLN A 229 -12.72 -2.41 17.01
N PRO A 230 -12.61 -1.21 17.62
CA PRO A 230 -12.33 0.01 16.87
C PRO A 230 -10.94 -0.11 16.25
N THR A 231 -10.84 -0.08 14.91
CA THR A 231 -9.57 -0.36 14.22
C THR A 231 -8.91 0.85 13.60
N ASN A 232 -9.69 1.82 13.13
CA ASN A 232 -9.14 2.98 12.43
C ASN A 232 -9.87 4.26 12.82
N LEU A 233 -9.10 5.33 12.78
CA LEU A 233 -9.54 6.69 13.10
C LEU A 233 -9.24 7.63 11.93
N ALA A 234 -10.08 8.64 11.75
CA ALA A 234 -9.80 9.77 10.91
C ALA A 234 -10.51 11.00 11.46
N PHE A 235 -9.91 12.18 11.28
CA PHE A 235 -10.59 13.44 11.47
C PHE A 235 -11.01 14.01 10.12
N GLY A 236 -12.24 14.48 10.02
CA GLY A 236 -12.74 15.22 8.87
C GLY A 236 -12.37 16.70 8.94
N PRO A 237 -12.55 17.45 7.83
CA PRO A 237 -12.39 18.90 7.80
C PRO A 237 -13.45 19.63 8.67
N ASP A 238 -14.52 18.94 9.00
CA ASP A 238 -15.57 19.35 9.93
C ASP A 238 -15.14 19.26 11.41
N GLY A 239 -13.93 18.73 11.68
CA GLY A 239 -13.42 18.50 13.03
C GLY A 239 -14.02 17.29 13.74
N LEU A 240 -14.85 16.49 13.06
CA LEU A 240 -15.45 15.30 13.63
C LEU A 240 -14.50 14.11 13.58
N LEU A 241 -14.58 13.25 14.60
CA LEU A 241 -13.86 12.00 14.71
C LEU A 241 -14.67 10.87 14.09
N TYR A 242 -14.11 10.23 13.06
CA TYR A 242 -14.64 9.04 12.43
C TYR A 242 -13.94 7.82 12.99
N VAL A 243 -14.71 6.82 13.42
CA VAL A 243 -14.22 5.59 14.07
C VAL A 243 -14.74 4.37 13.33
N SER A 244 -13.85 3.57 12.77
CA SER A 244 -14.20 2.28 12.19
C SER A 244 -14.49 1.26 13.29
N ASP A 245 -15.76 0.96 13.54
CA ASP A 245 -16.27 0.03 14.55
C ASP A 245 -16.46 -1.34 13.91
N THR A 246 -15.32 -2.05 13.71
CA THR A 246 -15.18 -3.16 12.78
C THR A 246 -16.13 -4.31 13.02
N LEU A 247 -16.28 -4.78 14.26
CA LEU A 247 -17.17 -5.93 14.55
C LEU A 247 -18.64 -5.52 14.66
N ASN A 248 -18.95 -4.23 14.78
CA ASN A 248 -20.30 -3.71 14.66
C ASN A 248 -20.66 -3.34 13.21
N ALA A 249 -19.75 -3.57 12.26
CA ALA A 249 -19.92 -3.35 10.82
C ALA A 249 -20.42 -1.92 10.45
N ARG A 250 -19.84 -0.90 11.10
CA ARG A 250 -20.22 0.50 10.94
C ARG A 250 -19.03 1.44 11.09
N VAL A 251 -19.20 2.69 10.70
CA VAL A 251 -18.36 3.82 11.11
C VAL A 251 -19.19 4.72 12.00
N GLN A 252 -18.73 5.02 13.20
CA GLN A 252 -19.35 6.03 14.05
C GLN A 252 -18.66 7.38 13.87
N VAL A 253 -19.44 8.44 13.81
CA VAL A 253 -18.96 9.82 13.69
C VAL A 253 -19.30 10.53 14.98
N LEU A 254 -18.27 11.08 15.62
CA LEU A 254 -18.37 11.67 16.94
C LEU A 254 -17.76 13.08 16.95
N GLU A 255 -18.21 13.91 17.85
CA GLU A 255 -17.44 15.07 18.28
C GLU A 255 -16.15 14.63 19.02
N PRO A 256 -15.11 15.46 19.06
CA PRO A 256 -13.91 15.18 19.86
C PRO A 256 -14.19 14.93 21.35
N SER A 257 -15.31 15.44 21.86
CA SER A 257 -15.83 15.20 23.22
C SER A 257 -16.25 13.75 23.45
N GLY A 258 -16.58 13.00 22.36
CA GLY A 258 -17.15 11.65 22.40
C GLY A 258 -18.67 11.60 22.19
N GLN A 259 -19.34 12.74 21.99
CA GLN A 259 -20.76 12.77 21.64
C GLN A 259 -20.95 12.22 20.23
N VAL A 260 -21.84 11.23 20.07
CA VAL A 260 -22.13 10.62 18.78
C VAL A 260 -23.01 11.54 17.95
N VAL A 261 -22.56 11.86 16.76
CA VAL A 261 -23.29 12.67 15.77
C VAL A 261 -24.13 11.77 14.87
N ARG A 262 -23.52 10.68 14.34
CA ARG A 262 -24.21 9.72 13.45
C ARG A 262 -23.45 8.39 13.35
N SER A 263 -24.10 7.41 12.74
CA SER A 263 -23.53 6.13 12.37
C SER A 263 -23.72 5.90 10.87
N VAL A 264 -22.69 5.39 10.18
CA VAL A 264 -22.70 5.10 8.75
C VAL A 264 -22.50 3.62 8.55
N GLY A 265 -23.33 2.99 7.72
CA GLY A 265 -23.29 1.57 7.42
C GLY A 265 -24.00 0.71 8.46
N THR A 266 -24.35 -0.49 8.03
CA THR A 266 -24.95 -1.57 8.82
C THR A 266 -24.38 -2.90 8.35
N LEU A 267 -24.48 -3.94 9.14
CA LEU A 267 -24.03 -5.30 8.76
C LEU A 267 -24.76 -5.80 7.52
N GLY A 268 -24.04 -6.19 6.51
CA GLY A 268 -24.59 -6.81 5.30
C GLY A 268 -23.69 -6.67 4.08
N ARG A 269 -24.19 -7.15 2.93
CA ARG A 269 -23.50 -7.14 1.64
C ARG A 269 -24.20 -6.28 0.57
N GLY A 270 -25.28 -5.59 0.94
CA GLY A 270 -25.98 -4.65 0.07
C GLY A 270 -25.26 -3.32 -0.07
N LEU A 271 -25.78 -2.45 -0.92
CA LEU A 271 -25.24 -1.10 -1.12
C LEU A 271 -25.26 -0.30 0.18
N GLY A 272 -24.14 0.27 0.57
CA GLY A 272 -23.97 1.02 1.82
C GLY A 272 -23.90 0.17 3.08
N GLN A 273 -24.07 -1.16 2.96
CA GLN A 273 -23.81 -2.11 4.06
C GLN A 273 -22.33 -2.49 4.11
N MET A 274 -21.85 -2.94 5.25
CA MET A 274 -20.47 -3.33 5.47
C MET A 274 -20.41 -4.70 6.15
N VAL A 275 -19.38 -5.47 5.81
CA VAL A 275 -19.10 -6.74 6.50
C VAL A 275 -17.94 -6.59 7.48
N ARG A 276 -16.87 -5.96 7.04
CA ARG A 276 -15.66 -5.80 7.86
C ARG A 276 -14.95 -4.46 7.54
N PRO A 277 -15.55 -3.33 7.93
CA PRO A 277 -14.93 -2.03 7.73
C PRO A 277 -13.61 -1.96 8.52
N LYS A 278 -12.57 -1.46 7.89
CA LYS A 278 -11.24 -1.26 8.47
C LYS A 278 -10.76 0.17 8.24
N GLY A 279 -9.79 0.35 7.35
CA GLY A 279 -9.20 1.63 7.05
C GLY A 279 -10.21 2.65 6.56
N ILE A 280 -10.17 3.83 7.15
CA ILE A 280 -11.00 4.96 6.75
C ILE A 280 -10.15 6.18 6.44
N ALA A 281 -10.66 7.06 5.59
CA ALA A 281 -10.15 8.39 5.34
C ALA A 281 -11.32 9.33 5.03
N VAL A 282 -11.14 10.62 5.29
CA VAL A 282 -12.13 11.66 4.99
C VAL A 282 -11.45 12.72 4.13
N ASP A 283 -12.08 13.10 3.03
CA ASP A 283 -11.54 14.12 2.14
C ASP A 283 -11.96 15.54 2.52
N ARG A 284 -11.48 16.53 1.79
CA ARG A 284 -11.77 17.95 2.05
C ARG A 284 -13.25 18.36 1.85
N GLN A 285 -14.05 17.49 1.21
CA GLN A 285 -15.50 17.65 1.03
C GLN A 285 -16.31 16.80 2.02
N SER A 286 -15.67 16.32 3.11
CA SER A 286 -16.27 15.44 4.12
C SER A 286 -16.81 14.13 3.55
N ARG A 287 -16.30 13.64 2.39
CA ARG A 287 -16.62 12.31 1.89
C ARG A 287 -15.82 11.28 2.66
N LEU A 288 -16.52 10.28 3.16
CA LEU A 288 -15.94 9.17 3.92
C LEU A 288 -15.59 8.02 2.98
N TYR A 289 -14.33 7.58 3.00
CA TYR A 289 -13.84 6.40 2.31
C TYR A 289 -13.66 5.27 3.31
N VAL A 290 -14.24 4.10 3.05
CA VAL A 290 -14.18 2.95 3.95
C VAL A 290 -13.70 1.72 3.21
N CYS A 291 -12.56 1.16 3.63
CA CYS A 291 -12.12 -0.16 3.20
C CYS A 291 -13.00 -1.23 3.85
N ASP A 292 -13.84 -1.91 3.09
CA ASP A 292 -14.49 -3.14 3.55
C ASP A 292 -13.62 -4.33 3.17
N ALA A 293 -12.90 -4.86 4.14
CA ALA A 293 -11.93 -5.93 3.91
C ALA A 293 -12.57 -7.24 3.44
N ALA A 294 -13.80 -7.52 3.83
CA ALA A 294 -14.49 -8.75 3.47
C ALA A 294 -15.26 -8.64 2.14
N ALA A 295 -15.69 -7.43 1.77
CA ALA A 295 -16.28 -7.15 0.47
C ALA A 295 -15.24 -6.86 -0.61
N GLU A 296 -13.98 -6.61 -0.21
CA GLU A 296 -12.85 -6.28 -1.08
C GLU A 296 -13.08 -5.02 -1.92
N VAL A 297 -13.73 -4.02 -1.33
CA VAL A 297 -14.02 -2.71 -1.93
C VAL A 297 -13.62 -1.57 -1.02
N VAL A 298 -13.47 -0.39 -1.59
CA VAL A 298 -13.55 0.88 -0.83
C VAL A 298 -14.88 1.52 -1.18
N GLN A 299 -15.75 1.70 -0.19
CA GLN A 299 -17.01 2.42 -0.33
C GLN A 299 -16.79 3.91 -0.03
N VAL A 300 -17.45 4.77 -0.80
CA VAL A 300 -17.37 6.22 -0.66
C VAL A 300 -18.75 6.76 -0.30
N PHE A 301 -18.85 7.45 0.82
CA PHE A 301 -20.09 8.05 1.33
C PHE A 301 -19.98 9.56 1.33
N ASP A 302 -21.11 10.25 1.20
CA ASP A 302 -21.18 11.69 1.40
C ASP A 302 -21.14 12.08 2.89
N ALA A 303 -21.21 13.39 3.15
CA ALA A 303 -21.18 13.92 4.50
C ALA A 303 -22.37 13.45 5.36
N GLU A 304 -23.49 13.10 4.77
CA GLU A 304 -24.70 12.57 5.44
C GLU A 304 -24.65 11.05 5.64
N GLY A 305 -23.65 10.36 5.09
CA GLY A 305 -23.47 8.91 5.19
C GLY A 305 -24.24 8.12 4.13
N ARG A 306 -24.66 8.76 3.02
CA ARG A 306 -25.26 8.07 1.86
C ARG A 306 -24.15 7.56 0.94
N LEU A 307 -24.30 6.33 0.44
CA LEU A 307 -23.34 5.77 -0.49
C LEU A 307 -23.35 6.54 -1.82
N LEU A 308 -22.18 7.01 -2.24
CA LEU A 308 -21.98 7.66 -3.54
C LEU A 308 -21.51 6.65 -4.60
N MET A 309 -20.52 5.86 -4.25
CA MET A 309 -19.88 4.90 -5.14
C MET A 309 -18.99 3.92 -4.38
N PHE A 310 -18.45 2.95 -5.09
CA PHE A 310 -17.37 2.10 -4.60
C PHE A 310 -16.29 1.92 -5.67
N LEU A 311 -15.08 1.55 -5.26
CA LEU A 311 -13.96 1.20 -6.13
C LEU A 311 -13.32 -0.10 -5.70
N GLY A 312 -12.61 -0.74 -6.61
CA GLY A 312 -12.02 -2.05 -6.39
C GLY A 312 -12.98 -3.19 -6.72
N GLY A 313 -12.94 -4.21 -5.91
CA GLY A 313 -13.65 -5.47 -6.07
C GLY A 313 -12.69 -6.65 -6.09
N PRO A 314 -13.16 -7.87 -5.80
CA PRO A 314 -12.35 -9.08 -5.84
C PRO A 314 -11.96 -9.44 -7.28
N GLY A 315 -10.84 -10.14 -7.44
CA GLY A 315 -10.44 -10.70 -8.72
C GLY A 315 -8.97 -10.46 -9.08
N PRO A 316 -8.53 -10.96 -10.24
CA PRO A 316 -7.15 -10.84 -10.70
C PRO A 316 -6.89 -9.59 -11.57
N GLY A 317 -7.89 -8.72 -11.77
CA GLY A 317 -7.81 -7.56 -12.65
C GLY A 317 -6.99 -6.41 -12.05
N ARG A 318 -6.62 -5.45 -12.89
CA ARG A 318 -5.99 -4.20 -12.45
C ARG A 318 -6.97 -3.39 -11.60
N GLY A 319 -6.46 -2.81 -10.51
CA GLY A 319 -7.30 -2.01 -9.59
C GLY A 319 -8.25 -2.83 -8.74
N THR A 320 -8.17 -4.17 -8.77
CA THR A 320 -8.89 -5.03 -7.82
C THR A 320 -8.22 -4.99 -6.44
N LEU A 321 -8.97 -5.33 -5.40
CA LEU A 321 -8.51 -5.30 -4.03
C LEU A 321 -8.53 -6.70 -3.43
N ALA A 322 -7.58 -6.98 -2.54
CA ALA A 322 -7.46 -8.25 -1.84
C ALA A 322 -7.24 -8.01 -0.34
N LEU A 323 -8.30 -8.09 0.43
CA LEU A 323 -8.33 -7.79 1.86
C LEU A 323 -7.80 -6.36 2.16
N PRO A 324 -8.44 -5.30 1.61
CA PRO A 324 -7.99 -3.93 1.81
C PRO A 324 -8.00 -3.57 3.30
N ALA A 325 -6.91 -2.94 3.77
CA ALA A 325 -6.71 -2.64 5.18
C ALA A 325 -6.74 -1.17 5.52
N LYS A 326 -6.24 -0.31 4.63
CA LYS A 326 -6.15 1.14 4.83
C LYS A 326 -6.37 1.84 3.50
N VAL A 327 -7.06 2.97 3.55
CA VAL A 327 -7.06 3.99 2.52
C VAL A 327 -6.41 5.25 3.09
N ALA A 328 -5.55 5.89 2.30
CA ALA A 328 -4.95 7.18 2.61
C ALA A 328 -5.20 8.15 1.44
N ILE A 329 -5.44 9.41 1.75
CA ILE A 329 -5.69 10.48 0.78
C ILE A 329 -4.51 11.44 0.78
N SER A 330 -4.08 11.89 -0.41
CA SER A 330 -3.07 12.93 -0.53
C SER A 330 -3.44 13.93 -1.62
N TYR A 331 -3.32 15.22 -1.28
CA TYR A 331 -3.45 16.35 -2.20
C TYR A 331 -2.09 16.85 -2.72
N THR A 332 -1.01 16.19 -2.33
CA THR A 332 0.37 16.46 -2.78
C THR A 332 0.98 15.23 -3.43
N GLY A 333 2.07 15.41 -4.18
CA GLY A 333 2.74 14.30 -4.87
C GLY A 333 2.02 13.81 -6.12
N ILE A 334 1.00 14.51 -6.59
CA ILE A 334 0.24 14.17 -7.81
C ILE A 334 1.16 14.08 -9.02
N GLU A 335 2.16 14.96 -9.08
CA GLU A 335 3.16 15.04 -10.16
C GLU A 335 3.91 13.74 -10.41
N HIS A 336 4.04 12.89 -9.40
CA HIS A 336 4.70 11.59 -9.52
C HIS A 336 3.83 10.55 -10.24
N PHE A 337 2.52 10.79 -10.33
CA PHE A 337 1.55 9.83 -10.84
C PHE A 337 0.80 10.28 -12.11
N VAL A 338 0.96 11.55 -12.54
CA VAL A 338 0.29 12.07 -13.75
C VAL A 338 0.62 11.28 -15.02
N GLY A 339 1.82 10.70 -15.09
CA GLY A 339 2.22 9.84 -16.21
C GLY A 339 1.44 8.53 -16.35
N HIS A 340 0.69 8.14 -15.31
CA HIS A 340 -0.20 6.96 -15.31
C HIS A 340 -1.66 7.32 -15.61
N ALA A 341 -2.00 8.61 -15.64
CA ALA A 341 -3.34 9.05 -15.95
C ALA A 341 -3.64 8.89 -17.44
N ALA A 342 -4.88 8.53 -17.73
CA ALA A 342 -5.39 8.51 -19.11
C ALA A 342 -5.38 9.91 -19.70
N PRO A 343 -5.20 10.04 -21.02
CA PRO A 343 -5.27 11.34 -21.68
C PRO A 343 -6.56 12.08 -21.36
N GLY A 344 -6.44 13.33 -20.90
CA GLY A 344 -7.60 14.17 -20.54
C GLY A 344 -8.13 13.97 -19.12
N PHE A 345 -7.70 12.93 -18.38
CA PHE A 345 -8.09 12.77 -16.97
C PHE A 345 -7.21 13.63 -16.07
N GLN A 346 -7.82 14.55 -15.33
CA GLN A 346 -7.12 15.44 -14.39
C GLN A 346 -7.31 14.95 -12.97
N ILE A 347 -6.18 14.66 -12.30
CA ILE A 347 -6.16 14.20 -10.91
C ILE A 347 -6.27 15.41 -9.97
N GLU A 348 -7.24 15.38 -9.08
CA GLU A 348 -7.44 16.35 -8.00
C GLU A 348 -6.70 15.95 -6.73
N TYR A 349 -6.70 14.65 -6.42
CA TYR A 349 -5.96 14.04 -5.31
C TYR A 349 -5.76 12.55 -5.54
N LEU A 350 -4.86 11.98 -4.74
CA LEU A 350 -4.49 10.57 -4.79
C LEU A 350 -5.16 9.79 -3.68
N LEU A 351 -5.50 8.52 -3.98
CA LEU A 351 -5.92 7.52 -3.03
C LEU A 351 -4.92 6.37 -3.05
N PHE A 352 -4.40 6.01 -1.89
CA PHE A 352 -3.54 4.84 -1.70
C PHE A 352 -4.33 3.80 -0.92
N VAL A 353 -4.50 2.61 -1.48
CA VAL A 353 -5.22 1.51 -0.83
C VAL A 353 -4.27 0.34 -0.60
N GLY A 354 -4.05 -0.01 0.65
CA GLY A 354 -3.18 -1.11 1.05
C GLY A 354 -3.93 -2.43 1.09
N ASN A 355 -3.44 -3.45 0.37
CA ASN A 355 -3.95 -4.82 0.32
C ASN A 355 -3.09 -5.75 1.17
N GLN A 356 -3.67 -6.46 2.12
CA GLN A 356 -2.95 -7.43 2.94
C GLN A 356 -2.58 -8.70 2.16
N LEU A 357 -3.39 -9.05 1.19
CA LEU A 357 -3.23 -10.23 0.33
C LEU A 357 -3.08 -9.82 -1.14
N GLY A 358 -3.01 -10.80 -2.02
CA GLY A 358 -2.91 -10.58 -3.46
C GLY A 358 -1.52 -10.16 -3.94
N PRO A 359 -1.35 -10.04 -5.26
CA PRO A 359 -0.10 -9.61 -5.89
C PRO A 359 0.15 -8.11 -5.73
N ASP A 360 -0.90 -7.29 -5.82
CA ASP A 360 -0.84 -5.84 -5.73
C ASP A 360 -0.96 -5.40 -4.28
N LYS A 361 0.14 -4.87 -3.73
CA LYS A 361 0.23 -4.56 -2.29
C LYS A 361 -0.34 -3.19 -1.94
N ILE A 362 -0.09 -2.20 -2.79
CA ILE A 362 -0.66 -0.86 -2.63
C ILE A 362 -1.16 -0.44 -4.00
N ASN A 363 -2.45 -0.22 -4.12
CA ASN A 363 -3.05 0.36 -5.31
C ASN A 363 -3.13 1.87 -5.18
N VAL A 364 -2.72 2.56 -6.23
CA VAL A 364 -2.78 4.02 -6.34
C VAL A 364 -3.87 4.39 -7.31
N TYR A 365 -4.78 5.25 -6.85
CA TYR A 365 -5.87 5.79 -7.68
C TYR A 365 -5.79 7.30 -7.70
N GLY A 366 -6.22 7.91 -8.79
CA GLY A 366 -6.46 9.34 -8.88
C GLY A 366 -7.96 9.62 -8.82
N PHE A 367 -8.38 10.47 -7.89
CA PHE A 367 -9.70 11.06 -7.93
C PHE A 367 -9.63 12.31 -8.79
N GLY A 368 -10.63 12.50 -9.69
CA GLY A 368 -10.62 13.63 -10.62
C GLY A 368 -11.76 13.58 -11.62
N ALA A 369 -11.54 14.18 -12.78
CA ALA A 369 -12.51 14.20 -13.87
C ALA A 369 -11.83 14.36 -15.23
N ASN A 370 -12.52 13.95 -16.29
CA ASN A 370 -12.12 14.28 -17.65
C ASN A 370 -12.45 15.75 -17.93
N LYS A 371 -11.43 16.54 -18.31
CA LYS A 371 -11.62 17.89 -18.84
C LYS A 371 -11.64 17.83 -20.36
N GLY A 372 -12.83 17.93 -20.94
CA GLY A 372 -13.08 18.11 -22.35
C GLY A 372 -13.32 16.81 -23.12
N GLY A 373 -14.59 16.60 -23.58
CA GLY A 373 -14.98 15.61 -24.55
C GLY A 373 -15.69 14.39 -23.99
N ALA A 374 -16.58 13.86 -24.78
CA ALA A 374 -17.48 12.74 -24.54
C ALA A 374 -16.83 11.54 -23.83
N PRO A 375 -17.64 10.74 -23.10
CA PRO A 375 -17.14 9.55 -22.41
C PRO A 375 -16.43 8.62 -23.41
N ALA A 376 -15.29 8.09 -23.00
CA ALA A 376 -14.57 7.08 -23.77
C ALA A 376 -15.52 5.95 -24.12
N ALA A 377 -15.44 5.47 -25.38
CA ALA A 377 -16.26 4.40 -25.89
C ALA A 377 -16.27 3.19 -24.91
N PRO A 378 -17.40 2.47 -24.80
CA PRO A 378 -17.53 1.38 -23.84
C PRO A 378 -16.45 0.32 -24.10
N ALA A 379 -15.75 -0.05 -23.04
CA ALA A 379 -14.89 -1.23 -23.06
C ALA A 379 -15.77 -2.48 -23.39
N PRO A 380 -15.24 -3.47 -24.11
CA PRO A 380 -15.97 -4.69 -24.39
C PRO A 380 -16.44 -5.33 -23.07
N ALA A 381 -17.68 -5.76 -23.04
CA ALA A 381 -18.32 -6.36 -21.88
C ALA A 381 -17.43 -7.47 -21.32
N GLY A 382 -16.98 -7.28 -20.07
CA GLY A 382 -16.34 -8.34 -19.29
C GLY A 382 -17.33 -9.50 -19.10
N PRO A 383 -16.84 -10.72 -18.82
CA PRO A 383 -17.69 -11.88 -18.65
C PRO A 383 -18.77 -11.63 -17.59
N ALA A 384 -20.01 -12.01 -17.92
CA ALA A 384 -21.14 -11.89 -17.02
C ALA A 384 -20.83 -12.54 -15.67
N GLY A 385 -21.10 -11.82 -14.60
CA GLY A 385 -20.96 -12.35 -13.24
C GLY A 385 -21.82 -13.62 -13.05
N PRO A 386 -21.45 -14.49 -12.10
CA PRO A 386 -22.18 -15.73 -11.87
C PRO A 386 -23.63 -15.42 -11.48
N PRO A 387 -24.59 -16.26 -11.93
CA PRO A 387 -25.99 -16.08 -11.61
C PRO A 387 -26.23 -16.19 -10.08
N PRO A 388 -27.24 -15.54 -9.54
CA PRO A 388 -27.56 -15.61 -8.13
C PRO A 388 -27.82 -17.05 -7.71
N VAL A 389 -27.15 -17.52 -6.67
CA VAL A 389 -27.36 -18.84 -6.08
C VAL A 389 -28.78 -18.88 -5.53
N GLN A 390 -29.64 -19.72 -6.14
CA GLN A 390 -30.94 -20.02 -5.59
C GLN A 390 -30.74 -20.88 -4.33
N VAL A 391 -31.15 -20.36 -3.20
CA VAL A 391 -31.27 -21.14 -1.95
C VAL A 391 -32.52 -21.96 -2.04
N PRO A 392 -32.49 -23.31 -1.92
CA PRO A 392 -33.70 -24.13 -1.80
C PRO A 392 -34.46 -23.75 -0.53
N ARG A 393 -35.79 -23.74 -0.61
CA ARG A 393 -36.73 -23.48 0.48
C ARG A 393 -36.68 -24.60 1.54
#